data_a7ca9bbfc465e13ce602a4d69dd5284c
#
_entry.id   a7ca9bbfc465e13ce602a4d69dd5284c
#
_cell.length_a   1.000
_cell.length_b   1.000
_cell.length_c   1.000
_cell.angle_alpha   90.00
_cell.angle_beta   90.00
_cell.angle_gamma   90.00
#
_symmetry.space_group_name_H-M   'P 1'
#
loop_
_entity.id
_entity.type
_entity.pdbx_description
1 polymer ?
#
loop_
_entity_poly.entity_id
_entity_poly.type
_entity_poly.pdbx_seq_one_letter_code
_entity_poly.pdbx_strand_id
1 'polypeptide(L)'
;MKILITSLAICLFVSVGLAQRTRQRPPAKRPTATQPATSSASPAASASVPSASPAKSLPPPTPVPIVVVNGRTITSAEFEPAVRENIESVERKIAESKEEMLDLQINTLSLQAEARKRGITTEQLYAREVSSKLVQPTPDEIKKFMAEHANDLSGIPSATAASQVATFLLNEREAKLSDQFVERLEKMYPVVRVVDINTPNLKDDAVVATVAGQPVKAGMISERLKPVAYRLRMSAYESAKEKAERVINDELLLDEAKKRGIGPEQIVRTEITEKAKQPTDAEVRKFYDDNKARISSDFDQVRNQISNYLQEQDKQRLETELSARLRKGADIRWLITEPAQPVQAISTDDDPARGDVNAPVTVVEFTDFQCPSCGLMYPVLEEVLKSYGNSVRLVVRDFPLSMHENALKAAEAANAANAQGKFFEYIALLYQRQKALDTPSLKKYASEIGLNRQKFDAALDSGAYASEIKHDITDGEIYGVTSTPTIFVNGVMLRVLSADGLRQAIDRAAAARRASVPPQ
;
A
#
# COMPACT_ATOMS: atom_id res chain seq x y z
N MET A 1 7.00 24.41 -5.07
CA MET A 1 7.08 23.74 -3.77
C MET A 1 5.74 24.00 -3.09
N LYS A 2 4.71 23.34 -3.59
CA LYS A 2 3.34 23.33 -3.09
C LYS A 2 2.73 22.02 -3.58
N ILE A 3 3.07 20.94 -2.95
CA ILE A 3 2.45 19.62 -3.15
C ILE A 3 2.39 19.09 -1.73
N LEU A 4 1.27 19.27 -1.07
CA LEU A 4 1.05 18.54 0.18
C LEU A 4 -0.11 19.13 0.98
N ILE A 5 -1.34 18.94 0.51
CA ILE A 5 -2.51 18.87 1.41
C ILE A 5 -3.64 18.16 0.63
N THR A 6 -3.36 16.98 0.12
CA THR A 6 -4.37 16.10 -0.49
C THR A 6 -4.88 15.04 0.49
N SER A 7 -4.47 15.09 1.76
CA SER A 7 -4.69 13.97 2.68
C SER A 7 -5.99 14.02 3.48
N LEU A 8 -6.73 15.12 3.49
CA LEU A 8 -8.03 15.14 4.19
C LEU A 8 -9.20 14.67 3.31
N ALA A 9 -9.04 14.76 1.98
CA ALA A 9 -10.02 14.25 1.01
C ALA A 9 -9.77 12.77 0.63
N ILE A 10 -8.58 12.23 0.88
CA ILE A 10 -8.17 10.85 0.54
C ILE A 10 -8.82 9.81 1.48
N CYS A 11 -9.41 10.20 2.59
CA CYS A 11 -10.29 9.32 3.38
C CYS A 11 -11.63 8.98 2.68
N LEU A 12 -11.85 9.50 1.48
CA LEU A 12 -13.07 9.26 0.70
C LEU A 12 -12.71 9.19 -0.79
N PHE A 13 -12.27 8.05 -1.29
CA PHE A 13 -12.19 7.68 -2.72
C PHE A 13 -10.82 7.65 -3.43
N VAL A 14 -10.58 6.46 -3.93
CA VAL A 14 -9.98 6.05 -5.21
C VAL A 14 -8.46 5.96 -5.30
N SER A 15 -7.98 4.75 -5.13
CA SER A 15 -6.75 4.26 -5.75
C SER A 15 -7.03 3.86 -7.20
N VAL A 16 -6.90 4.78 -8.16
CA VAL A 16 -6.71 4.43 -9.57
C VAL A 16 -5.22 4.20 -9.77
N GLY A 17 -4.84 2.93 -9.95
CA GLY A 17 -3.50 2.54 -10.31
C GLY A 17 -3.11 3.07 -11.69
N LEU A 18 -2.40 4.18 -11.74
CA LEU A 18 -1.66 4.62 -12.92
C LEU A 18 -0.25 4.06 -12.81
N ALA A 19 0.04 3.10 -13.68
CA ALA A 19 1.39 2.57 -13.89
C ALA A 19 2.35 3.73 -14.21
N GLN A 20 3.30 4.00 -13.31
CA GLN A 20 4.39 4.94 -13.54
C GLN A 20 5.32 4.37 -14.62
N ARG A 21 5.14 4.82 -15.87
CA ARG A 21 6.19 4.77 -16.89
C ARG A 21 7.04 6.03 -16.74
N THR A 22 8.26 5.87 -16.29
CA THR A 22 9.30 6.88 -16.28
C THR A 22 9.50 7.45 -17.68
N ARG A 23 9.19 8.74 -17.87
CA ARG A 23 9.56 9.50 -19.06
C ARG A 23 10.89 10.21 -18.83
N GLN A 24 11.89 9.88 -19.63
CA GLN A 24 13.08 10.71 -19.86
C GLN A 24 12.69 12.01 -20.53
N ARG A 25 13.01 13.14 -19.91
CA ARG A 25 12.89 14.46 -20.50
C ARG A 25 14.09 14.71 -21.46
N PRO A 26 13.87 15.22 -22.68
CA PRO A 26 14.99 15.69 -23.51
C PRO A 26 15.54 17.02 -22.99
N PRO A 27 16.85 17.33 -23.23
CA PRO A 27 17.51 18.48 -22.65
C PRO A 27 17.03 19.78 -23.32
N ALA A 28 16.68 20.76 -22.50
CA ALA A 28 16.29 22.11 -22.93
C ALA A 28 17.51 22.90 -23.43
N LYS A 29 17.40 23.50 -24.62
CA LYS A 29 18.35 24.42 -25.19
C LYS A 29 18.38 25.75 -24.41
N ARG A 30 19.59 26.18 -24.05
CA ARG A 30 19.91 27.44 -23.43
C ARG A 30 19.68 28.62 -24.39
N PRO A 31 19.03 29.74 -24.02
CA PRO A 31 19.16 31.00 -24.72
C PRO A 31 20.27 31.85 -24.09
N THR A 32 21.02 32.46 -24.98
CA THR A 32 22.12 33.42 -24.77
C THR A 32 21.67 34.72 -24.11
N ALA A 33 22.57 35.26 -23.31
CA ALA A 33 22.45 36.52 -22.59
C ALA A 33 22.46 37.77 -23.50
N THR A 34 21.67 38.75 -23.12
CA THR A 34 21.94 40.15 -23.46
C THR A 34 21.47 41.06 -22.31
N GLN A 35 22.37 41.80 -21.70
CA GLN A 35 22.14 42.99 -20.87
C GLN A 35 22.43 44.24 -21.72
N PRO A 36 22.20 45.47 -21.25
CA PRO A 36 21.51 46.03 -20.09
C PRO A 36 20.61 47.28 -20.39
N ALA A 37 19.83 47.74 -19.42
CA ALA A 37 19.62 49.19 -19.24
C ALA A 37 19.02 49.53 -17.86
N THR A 38 19.61 50.47 -17.23
CA THR A 38 19.37 51.11 -15.94
C THR A 38 18.16 51.99 -15.91
N SER A 39 17.39 52.03 -14.81
CA SER A 39 16.93 53.31 -14.22
C SER A 39 16.33 53.13 -12.80
N SER A 40 16.65 54.10 -12.00
CA SER A 40 16.42 54.37 -10.59
C SER A 40 14.97 54.67 -10.20
N ALA A 41 14.53 54.27 -9.01
CA ALA A 41 13.83 55.07 -8.00
C ALA A 41 13.47 54.23 -6.74
N SER A 42 13.83 54.72 -5.56
CA SER A 42 13.46 54.31 -4.20
C SER A 42 12.29 55.14 -3.67
N PRO A 43 11.81 54.96 -2.41
CA PRO A 43 11.38 53.76 -1.70
C PRO A 43 9.94 53.90 -1.12
N ALA A 44 9.29 52.81 -0.81
CA ALA A 44 8.14 52.81 0.06
C ALA A 44 8.21 51.57 1.01
N ALA A 45 7.86 51.82 2.27
CA ALA A 45 8.07 51.03 3.42
C ALA A 45 7.49 49.59 3.33
N SER A 46 8.32 48.61 3.62
CA SER A 46 7.94 47.19 3.80
C SER A 46 7.57 46.93 5.23
N ALA A 47 6.33 46.51 5.46
CA ALA A 47 5.95 45.79 6.67
C ALA A 47 6.51 44.36 6.55
N SER A 48 7.37 43.98 7.47
CA SER A 48 8.00 42.67 7.54
C SER A 48 6.98 41.59 7.92
N VAL A 49 6.70 40.72 6.97
CA VAL A 49 6.06 39.41 7.22
C VAL A 49 7.12 38.53 7.88
N PRO A 50 6.83 37.81 8.98
CA PRO A 50 7.79 36.88 9.58
C PRO A 50 8.10 35.77 8.58
N SER A 51 9.37 35.70 8.21
CA SER A 51 9.96 34.66 7.35
C SER A 51 9.77 33.29 7.99
N ALA A 52 9.12 32.39 7.27
CA ALA A 52 9.16 30.97 7.60
C ALA A 52 10.63 30.53 7.69
N SER A 53 11.00 29.89 8.79
CA SER A 53 12.33 29.32 8.98
C SER A 53 12.66 28.40 7.79
N PRO A 54 13.86 28.50 7.21
CA PRO A 54 14.25 27.61 6.13
C PRO A 54 14.32 26.19 6.68
N ALA A 55 13.62 25.27 6.02
CA ALA A 55 13.75 23.85 6.28
C ALA A 55 15.26 23.51 6.25
N LYS A 56 15.79 22.99 7.35
CA LYS A 56 17.16 22.47 7.39
C LYS A 56 17.30 21.46 6.27
N SER A 57 18.09 21.78 5.25
CA SER A 57 18.46 20.82 4.21
C SER A 57 19.11 19.63 4.90
N LEU A 58 18.47 18.48 4.84
CA LEU A 58 19.07 17.21 5.25
C LEU A 58 20.36 17.00 4.45
N PRO A 59 21.42 16.45 5.05
CA PRO A 59 22.67 16.18 4.34
C PRO A 59 22.38 15.28 3.11
N PRO A 60 23.19 15.38 2.05
CA PRO A 60 23.05 14.52 0.89
C PRO A 60 23.09 13.06 1.33
N PRO A 61 22.31 12.18 0.69
CA PRO A 61 22.25 10.77 1.06
C PRO A 61 23.63 10.15 0.99
N THR A 62 24.05 9.49 2.07
CA THR A 62 25.30 8.74 2.15
C THR A 62 25.07 7.32 1.64
N PRO A 63 26.02 6.76 0.85
CA PRO A 63 25.91 5.37 0.38
C PRO A 63 25.73 4.39 1.54
N VAL A 64 24.70 3.54 1.43
CA VAL A 64 24.36 2.53 2.44
C VAL A 64 25.17 1.26 2.16
N PRO A 65 25.98 0.72 3.12
CA PRO A 65 26.63 -0.56 2.96
C PRO A 65 25.58 -1.70 2.97
N ILE A 66 25.64 -2.59 1.97
CA ILE A 66 24.62 -3.63 1.75
C ILE A 66 25.14 -5.03 2.09
N VAL A 67 26.32 -5.39 1.53
CA VAL A 67 26.89 -6.73 1.66
C VAL A 67 28.41 -6.68 1.50
N VAL A 68 29.13 -7.57 2.19
CA VAL A 68 30.56 -7.81 1.96
C VAL A 68 30.71 -9.13 1.20
N VAL A 69 31.48 -9.12 0.13
CA VAL A 69 31.80 -10.29 -0.69
C VAL A 69 33.33 -10.41 -0.78
N ASN A 70 33.90 -11.49 -0.25
CA ASN A 70 35.35 -11.73 -0.24
C ASN A 70 36.18 -10.51 0.26
N GLY A 71 35.65 -9.81 1.25
CA GLY A 71 36.27 -8.61 1.83
C GLY A 71 35.97 -7.29 1.12
N ARG A 72 35.32 -7.29 -0.05
CA ARG A 72 34.83 -6.09 -0.74
C ARG A 72 33.44 -5.71 -0.25
N THR A 73 33.25 -4.47 0.17
CA THR A 73 31.93 -3.92 0.55
C THR A 73 31.23 -3.38 -0.68
N ILE A 74 30.04 -3.92 -0.96
CA ILE A 74 29.09 -3.42 -1.96
C ILE A 74 28.15 -2.44 -1.26
N THR A 75 27.95 -1.27 -1.85
CA THR A 75 27.12 -0.19 -1.30
C THR A 75 26.00 0.18 -2.29
N SER A 76 25.01 0.94 -1.80
CA SER A 76 23.93 1.49 -2.65
C SER A 76 24.45 2.36 -3.80
N ALA A 77 25.66 2.94 -3.71
CA ALA A 77 26.26 3.76 -4.76
C ALA A 77 26.49 3.00 -6.07
N GLU A 78 26.59 1.67 -6.00
CA GLU A 78 26.82 0.79 -7.16
C GLU A 78 25.53 0.43 -7.91
N PHE A 79 24.39 0.84 -7.36
CA PHE A 79 23.07 0.52 -7.95
C PHE A 79 22.59 1.64 -8.87
N GLU A 80 21.62 1.33 -9.74
CA GLU A 80 20.98 2.31 -10.61
C GLU A 80 20.34 3.44 -9.79
N PRO A 81 20.25 4.67 -10.35
CA PRO A 81 19.79 5.85 -9.60
C PRO A 81 18.43 5.65 -8.90
N ALA A 82 17.48 4.96 -9.53
CA ALA A 82 16.16 4.72 -8.95
C ALA A 82 16.21 3.78 -7.72
N VAL A 83 17.02 2.72 -7.77
CA VAL A 83 17.20 1.78 -6.65
C VAL A 83 17.97 2.46 -5.52
N ARG A 84 19.04 3.20 -5.87
CA ARG A 84 19.80 4.00 -4.91
C ARG A 84 18.91 4.99 -4.16
N GLU A 85 18.11 5.79 -4.86
CA GLU A 85 17.19 6.76 -4.26
C GLU A 85 16.17 6.06 -3.35
N ASN A 86 15.64 4.90 -3.75
CA ASN A 86 14.72 4.13 -2.91
C ASN A 86 15.35 3.72 -1.57
N ILE A 87 16.65 3.35 -1.58
CA ILE A 87 17.37 2.91 -0.38
C ILE A 87 17.78 4.09 0.49
N GLU A 88 18.41 5.12 -0.12
CA GLU A 88 19.04 6.22 0.60
C GLU A 88 18.05 7.26 1.12
N SER A 89 16.82 7.32 0.56
CA SER A 89 15.78 8.28 0.96
C SER A 89 14.81 7.76 2.03
N VAL A 90 14.92 6.51 2.48
CA VAL A 90 13.95 5.88 3.39
C VAL A 90 13.69 6.69 4.66
N GLU A 91 14.73 7.05 5.39
CA GLU A 91 14.56 7.78 6.66
C GLU A 91 14.06 9.22 6.42
N ARG A 92 14.42 9.84 5.29
CA ARG A 92 13.86 11.13 4.88
C ARG A 92 12.35 11.00 4.59
N LYS A 93 11.92 10.00 3.81
CA LYS A 93 10.51 9.74 3.52
C LYS A 93 9.71 9.42 4.80
N ILE A 94 10.31 8.70 5.74
CA ILE A 94 9.68 8.44 7.04
C ILE A 94 9.51 9.74 7.84
N ALA A 95 10.52 10.61 7.84
CA ALA A 95 10.44 11.91 8.50
C ALA A 95 9.38 12.82 7.85
N GLU A 96 9.32 12.87 6.53
CA GLU A 96 8.28 13.58 5.76
C GLU A 96 6.88 13.04 6.10
N SER A 97 6.68 11.71 6.08
CA SER A 97 5.41 11.09 6.45
C SER A 97 5.00 11.38 7.89
N LYS A 98 5.96 11.54 8.79
CA LYS A 98 5.73 11.89 10.19
C LYS A 98 5.17 13.31 10.33
N GLU A 99 5.73 14.26 9.59
CA GLU A 99 5.21 15.64 9.53
C GLU A 99 3.81 15.69 8.90
N GLU A 100 3.60 14.97 7.80
CA GLU A 100 2.29 14.87 7.16
C GLU A 100 1.21 14.35 8.11
N MET A 101 1.53 13.30 8.87
CA MET A 101 0.62 12.73 9.86
C MET A 101 0.35 13.70 11.03
N LEU A 102 1.36 14.48 11.44
CA LEU A 102 1.19 15.52 12.44
C LEU A 102 0.23 16.61 11.94
N ASP A 103 0.42 17.09 10.71
CA ASP A 103 -0.45 18.09 10.11
C ASP A 103 -1.89 17.57 9.94
N LEU A 104 -2.05 16.32 9.53
CA LEU A 104 -3.36 15.67 9.46
C LEU A 104 -4.05 15.61 10.85
N GLN A 105 -3.32 15.27 11.89
CA GLN A 105 -3.86 15.21 13.25
C GLN A 105 -4.25 16.61 13.77
N ILE A 106 -3.44 17.62 13.48
CA ILE A 106 -3.74 19.03 13.79
C ILE A 106 -5.02 19.47 13.09
N ASN A 107 -5.14 19.19 11.78
CA ASN A 107 -6.32 19.55 10.99
C ASN A 107 -7.58 18.83 11.49
N THR A 108 -7.45 17.56 11.87
CA THR A 108 -8.55 16.78 12.46
C THR A 108 -9.05 17.42 13.75
N LEU A 109 -8.16 17.83 14.65
CA LEU A 109 -8.54 18.50 15.92
C LEU A 109 -9.15 19.88 15.69
N SER A 110 -8.66 20.63 14.71
CA SER A 110 -9.24 21.92 14.31
C SER A 110 -10.66 21.76 13.76
N LEU A 111 -10.87 20.75 12.91
CA LEU A 111 -12.18 20.40 12.36
C LEU A 111 -13.17 20.00 13.47
N GLN A 112 -12.73 19.14 14.39
CA GLN A 112 -13.53 18.72 15.55
C GLN A 112 -13.88 19.88 16.47
N ALA A 113 -12.95 20.82 16.67
CA ALA A 113 -13.19 22.01 17.48
C ALA A 113 -14.27 22.92 16.87
N GLU A 114 -14.19 23.16 15.55
CA GLU A 114 -15.18 23.96 14.82
C GLU A 114 -16.55 23.27 14.78
N ALA A 115 -16.58 21.96 14.54
CA ALA A 115 -17.81 21.17 14.56
C ALA A 115 -18.52 21.24 15.91
N ARG A 116 -17.78 21.05 17.00
CA ARG A 116 -18.31 21.22 18.39
C ARG A 116 -18.84 22.62 18.64
N LYS A 117 -18.09 23.64 18.22
CA LYS A 117 -18.51 25.05 18.37
C LYS A 117 -19.85 25.34 17.65
N ARG A 118 -20.06 24.70 16.49
CA ARG A 118 -21.30 24.85 15.71
C ARG A 118 -22.42 23.89 16.13
N GLY A 119 -22.18 22.96 17.05
CA GLY A 119 -23.16 21.96 17.50
C GLY A 119 -23.54 20.96 16.41
N ILE A 120 -22.60 20.60 15.51
CA ILE A 120 -22.78 19.68 14.39
C ILE A 120 -21.66 18.64 14.36
N THR A 121 -21.82 17.57 13.58
CA THR A 121 -20.75 16.60 13.39
C THR A 121 -19.68 17.11 12.41
N THR A 122 -18.51 16.46 12.41
CA THR A 122 -17.42 16.77 11.45
C THR A 122 -17.84 16.53 10.01
N GLU A 123 -18.64 15.49 9.76
CA GLU A 123 -19.21 15.18 8.46
C GLU A 123 -20.18 16.27 7.97
N GLN A 124 -21.05 16.72 8.86
CA GLN A 124 -21.98 17.83 8.56
C GLN A 124 -21.23 19.13 8.28
N LEU A 125 -20.15 19.37 9.03
CA LEU A 125 -19.31 20.54 8.82
C LEU A 125 -18.61 20.47 7.46
N TYR A 126 -17.96 19.33 7.13
CA TYR A 126 -17.32 19.10 5.85
C TYR A 126 -18.33 19.22 4.69
N ALA A 127 -19.48 18.58 4.82
CA ALA A 127 -20.54 18.69 3.83
C ALA A 127 -20.95 20.13 3.54
N ARG A 128 -21.08 20.98 4.57
CA ARG A 128 -21.43 22.42 4.42
C ARG A 128 -20.31 23.25 3.81
N GLU A 129 -19.07 23.00 4.20
CA GLU A 129 -17.93 23.85 3.82
C GLU A 129 -17.24 23.41 2.54
N VAL A 130 -17.37 22.15 2.16
CA VAL A 130 -16.71 21.55 0.99
C VAL A 130 -17.72 20.93 0.04
N SER A 131 -18.39 19.81 0.43
CA SER A 131 -19.16 18.99 -0.50
C SER A 131 -20.33 19.74 -1.15
N SER A 132 -21.06 20.62 -0.40
CA SER A 132 -22.17 21.41 -0.94
C SER A 132 -21.74 22.50 -1.94
N LYS A 133 -20.46 22.84 -1.96
CA LYS A 133 -19.88 23.85 -2.87
C LYS A 133 -19.21 23.20 -4.08
N LEU A 134 -19.19 21.87 -4.14
CA LEU A 134 -18.56 21.12 -5.20
C LEU A 134 -19.42 21.16 -6.48
N VAL A 135 -18.84 21.71 -7.55
CA VAL A 135 -19.50 21.82 -8.86
C VAL A 135 -18.99 20.70 -9.76
N GLN A 136 -19.91 19.98 -10.38
CA GLN A 136 -19.57 18.94 -11.35
C GLN A 136 -18.81 19.52 -12.55
N PRO A 137 -17.80 18.82 -13.10
CA PRO A 137 -17.13 19.23 -14.33
C PRO A 137 -18.12 19.25 -15.50
N THR A 138 -18.06 20.29 -16.31
CA THR A 138 -18.89 20.37 -17.52
C THR A 138 -18.34 19.45 -18.63
N PRO A 139 -19.17 19.01 -19.58
CA PRO A 139 -18.69 18.23 -20.73
C PRO A 139 -17.57 18.93 -21.52
N ASP A 140 -17.61 20.26 -21.62
CA ASP A 140 -16.58 21.04 -22.34
C ASP A 140 -15.23 21.03 -21.58
N GLU A 141 -15.25 21.13 -20.25
CA GLU A 141 -14.03 21.02 -19.45
C GLU A 141 -13.40 19.64 -19.56
N ILE A 142 -14.22 18.57 -19.50
CA ILE A 142 -13.78 17.20 -19.70
C ILE A 142 -13.15 17.03 -21.08
N LYS A 143 -13.83 17.51 -22.14
CA LYS A 143 -13.34 17.44 -23.52
C LYS A 143 -12.02 18.20 -23.71
N LYS A 144 -11.93 19.41 -23.13
CA LYS A 144 -10.71 20.24 -23.16
C LYS A 144 -9.55 19.52 -22.49
N PHE A 145 -9.74 18.99 -21.27
CA PHE A 145 -8.71 18.25 -20.54
C PHE A 145 -8.26 17.00 -21.31
N MET A 146 -9.19 16.24 -21.89
CA MET A 146 -8.86 15.08 -22.72
C MET A 146 -8.03 15.46 -23.97
N ALA A 147 -8.31 16.60 -24.58
CA ALA A 147 -7.54 17.09 -25.74
C ALA A 147 -6.11 17.51 -25.33
N GLU A 148 -5.96 18.20 -24.20
CA GLU A 148 -4.67 18.63 -23.66
C GLU A 148 -3.80 17.44 -23.22
N HIS A 149 -4.42 16.32 -22.79
CA HIS A 149 -3.76 15.10 -22.29
C HIS A 149 -3.94 13.86 -23.21
N ALA A 150 -4.17 14.09 -24.51
CA ALA A 150 -4.48 13.02 -25.47
C ALA A 150 -3.42 11.90 -25.50
N ASN A 151 -2.14 12.25 -25.31
CA ASN A 151 -1.04 11.28 -25.29
C ASN A 151 -1.10 10.34 -24.08
N ASP A 152 -1.51 10.87 -22.93
CA ASP A 152 -1.58 10.11 -21.67
C ASP A 152 -2.83 9.21 -21.63
N LEU A 153 -3.85 9.56 -22.40
CA LEU A 153 -5.11 8.83 -22.53
C LEU A 153 -5.15 7.89 -23.74
N SER A 154 -4.02 7.78 -24.49
CA SER A 154 -3.97 6.94 -25.69
C SER A 154 -4.20 5.46 -25.34
N GLY A 155 -5.10 4.80 -26.09
CA GLY A 155 -5.47 3.39 -25.87
C GLY A 155 -6.61 3.16 -24.88
N ILE A 156 -7.12 4.21 -24.23
CA ILE A 156 -8.29 4.11 -23.35
C ILE A 156 -9.55 4.43 -24.17
N PRO A 157 -10.63 3.62 -24.12
CA PRO A 157 -11.90 3.94 -24.78
C PRO A 157 -12.42 5.32 -24.35
N SER A 158 -12.89 6.13 -25.31
CA SER A 158 -13.24 7.53 -25.06
C SER A 158 -14.26 7.73 -23.93
N ALA A 159 -15.24 6.86 -23.80
CA ALA A 159 -16.23 6.95 -22.72
C ALA A 159 -15.60 6.69 -21.33
N THR A 160 -14.70 5.71 -21.25
CA THR A 160 -13.94 5.40 -20.02
C THR A 160 -13.00 6.57 -19.67
N ALA A 161 -12.27 7.10 -20.65
CA ALA A 161 -11.40 8.25 -20.45
C ALA A 161 -12.19 9.48 -19.96
N ALA A 162 -13.36 9.75 -20.55
CA ALA A 162 -14.22 10.85 -20.12
C ALA A 162 -14.68 10.71 -18.67
N SER A 163 -15.08 9.51 -18.26
CA SER A 163 -15.47 9.23 -16.87
C SER A 163 -14.30 9.40 -15.89
N GLN A 164 -13.11 8.91 -16.24
CA GLN A 164 -11.92 9.06 -15.41
C GLN A 164 -11.51 10.53 -15.27
N VAL A 165 -11.55 11.30 -16.37
CA VAL A 165 -11.26 12.74 -16.37
C VAL A 165 -12.29 13.51 -15.54
N ALA A 166 -13.57 13.17 -15.65
CA ALA A 166 -14.62 13.81 -14.84
C ALA A 166 -14.35 13.60 -13.34
N THR A 167 -14.02 12.38 -12.95
CA THR A 167 -13.67 12.03 -11.56
C THR A 167 -12.40 12.77 -11.12
N PHE A 168 -11.38 12.82 -11.97
CA PHE A 168 -10.13 13.54 -11.68
C PHE A 168 -10.38 15.04 -11.42
N LEU A 169 -11.11 15.71 -12.32
CA LEU A 169 -11.43 17.14 -12.18
C LEU A 169 -12.30 17.43 -10.97
N LEU A 170 -13.21 16.51 -10.63
CA LEU A 170 -14.03 16.61 -9.43
C LEU A 170 -13.18 16.54 -8.16
N ASN A 171 -12.29 15.55 -8.08
CA ASN A 171 -11.37 15.39 -6.96
C ASN A 171 -10.40 16.57 -6.81
N GLU A 172 -9.93 17.14 -7.91
CA GLU A 172 -9.09 18.35 -7.90
C GLU A 172 -9.84 19.56 -7.31
N ARG A 173 -11.12 19.72 -7.67
CA ARG A 173 -11.98 20.77 -7.10
C ARG A 173 -12.24 20.57 -5.63
N GLU A 174 -12.52 19.34 -5.23
CA GLU A 174 -12.73 18.98 -3.83
C GLU A 174 -11.47 19.25 -3.01
N ALA A 175 -10.31 18.83 -3.47
CA ALA A 175 -9.03 19.10 -2.83
C ALA A 175 -8.80 20.60 -2.62
N LYS A 176 -9.05 21.42 -3.66
CA LYS A 176 -8.91 22.87 -3.58
C LYS A 176 -9.85 23.53 -2.57
N LEU A 177 -11.11 23.06 -2.50
CA LEU A 177 -12.08 23.56 -1.52
C LEU A 177 -11.69 23.12 -0.10
N SER A 178 -11.21 21.90 0.05
CA SER A 178 -10.71 21.36 1.31
C SER A 178 -9.50 22.14 1.81
N ASP A 179 -8.51 22.42 0.95
CA ASP A 179 -7.33 23.23 1.27
C ASP A 179 -7.74 24.62 1.77
N GLN A 180 -8.64 25.30 1.05
CA GLN A 180 -9.17 26.58 1.47
C GLN A 180 -9.92 26.53 2.80
N PHE A 181 -10.58 25.41 3.08
CA PHE A 181 -11.26 25.22 4.36
C PHE A 181 -10.24 25.00 5.49
N VAL A 182 -9.23 24.17 5.28
CA VAL A 182 -8.12 23.95 6.21
C VAL A 182 -7.40 25.27 6.52
N GLU A 183 -7.04 26.08 5.51
CA GLU A 183 -6.43 27.40 5.73
C GLU A 183 -7.29 28.34 6.60
N ARG A 184 -8.63 28.25 6.51
CA ARG A 184 -9.53 28.99 7.39
C ARG A 184 -9.53 28.44 8.82
N LEU A 185 -9.48 27.11 8.96
CA LEU A 185 -9.40 26.46 10.28
C LEU A 185 -8.08 26.80 11.00
N GLU A 186 -6.97 26.82 10.30
CA GLU A 186 -5.65 27.20 10.84
C GLU A 186 -5.64 28.64 11.36
N LYS A 187 -6.30 29.56 10.66
CA LYS A 187 -6.47 30.94 11.14
C LYS A 187 -7.37 31.07 12.35
N MET A 188 -8.39 30.21 12.46
CA MET A 188 -9.32 30.21 13.60
C MET A 188 -8.75 29.49 14.84
N TYR A 189 -7.91 28.49 14.63
CA TYR A 189 -7.30 27.64 15.64
C TYR A 189 -5.78 27.62 15.48
N PRO A 190 -5.08 28.69 15.94
CA PRO A 190 -3.63 28.77 15.83
C PRO A 190 -2.94 27.56 16.47
N VAL A 191 -1.98 26.99 15.77
CA VAL A 191 -1.19 25.85 16.21
C VAL A 191 0.05 26.34 16.94
N VAL A 192 0.28 25.80 18.13
CA VAL A 192 1.54 26.00 18.86
C VAL A 192 2.36 24.71 18.74
N ARG A 193 3.40 24.73 17.91
CA ARG A 193 4.38 23.62 17.84
C ARG A 193 5.32 23.74 19.05
N VAL A 194 5.50 22.63 19.78
CA VAL A 194 6.24 22.58 21.05
C VAL A 194 7.61 21.95 20.88
N VAL A 195 7.64 20.79 20.19
CA VAL A 195 8.85 20.01 19.93
C VAL A 195 8.80 19.53 18.48
N ASP A 196 9.94 19.49 17.81
CA ASP A 196 10.08 18.87 16.49
C ASP A 196 9.75 17.37 16.59
N ILE A 197 8.76 16.93 15.83
CA ILE A 197 8.32 15.52 15.80
C ILE A 197 9.41 14.56 15.36
N ASN A 198 10.44 15.06 14.65
CA ASN A 198 11.58 14.29 14.19
C ASN A 198 12.76 14.26 15.20
N THR A 199 12.56 14.82 16.40
CA THR A 199 13.55 14.73 17.48
C THR A 199 13.85 13.26 17.79
N PRO A 200 15.14 12.84 17.79
CA PRO A 200 15.52 11.47 18.13
C PRO A 200 15.06 11.07 19.54
N ASN A 201 14.60 9.83 19.68
CA ASN A 201 14.14 9.23 20.95
C ASN A 201 13.01 10.03 21.65
N LEU A 202 12.17 10.72 20.87
CA LEU A 202 11.02 11.41 21.40
C LEU A 202 10.08 10.40 22.07
N LYS A 203 9.67 10.68 23.33
CA LYS A 203 8.76 9.80 24.09
C LYS A 203 7.34 9.93 23.54
N ASP A 204 6.56 8.85 23.60
CA ASP A 204 5.19 8.83 23.10
C ASP A 204 4.23 9.80 23.83
N ASP A 205 4.51 10.13 25.11
CA ASP A 205 3.74 11.10 25.89
C ASP A 205 4.14 12.56 25.65
N ALA A 206 5.23 12.80 24.89
CA ALA A 206 5.68 14.16 24.58
C ALA A 206 4.66 14.91 23.73
N VAL A 207 4.34 16.14 24.14
CA VAL A 207 3.45 17.04 23.39
C VAL A 207 4.26 17.70 22.27
N VAL A 208 3.92 17.42 21.03
CA VAL A 208 4.59 17.98 19.83
C VAL A 208 3.90 19.23 19.29
N ALA A 209 2.59 19.31 19.49
CA ALA A 209 1.82 20.50 19.14
C ALA A 209 0.62 20.66 20.06
N THR A 210 0.06 21.85 20.09
CA THR A 210 -1.24 22.14 20.74
C THR A 210 -2.11 22.91 19.76
N VAL A 211 -3.36 22.48 19.58
CA VAL A 211 -4.34 23.12 18.71
C VAL A 211 -5.71 23.14 19.38
N ALA A 212 -6.42 24.27 19.33
CA ALA A 212 -7.71 24.44 19.99
C ALA A 212 -7.69 24.05 21.50
N GLY A 213 -6.55 24.26 22.18
CA GLY A 213 -6.33 23.87 23.57
C GLY A 213 -6.12 22.39 23.83
N GLN A 214 -6.03 21.56 22.78
CA GLN A 214 -5.80 20.12 22.88
C GLN A 214 -4.35 19.77 22.52
N PRO A 215 -3.66 18.94 23.32
CA PRO A 215 -2.30 18.50 23.01
C PRO A 215 -2.31 17.38 21.99
N VAL A 216 -1.39 17.47 21.02
CA VAL A 216 -1.02 16.37 20.11
C VAL A 216 0.22 15.69 20.68
N LYS A 217 0.10 14.42 21.04
CA LYS A 217 1.21 13.62 21.58
C LYS A 217 1.94 12.87 20.47
N ALA A 218 3.25 12.71 20.61
CA ALA A 218 4.09 11.99 19.66
C ALA A 218 3.60 10.54 19.42
N GLY A 219 3.13 9.85 20.44
CA GLY A 219 2.61 8.48 20.35
C GLY A 219 1.42 8.32 19.39
N MET A 220 0.57 9.34 19.26
CA MET A 220 -0.55 9.34 18.32
C MET A 220 -0.04 9.24 16.85
N ILE A 221 1.11 9.86 16.60
CA ILE A 221 1.73 9.86 15.28
C ILE A 221 2.56 8.60 15.09
N SER A 222 3.31 8.17 16.12
CA SER A 222 4.17 6.98 16.08
C SER A 222 3.39 5.72 15.74
N GLU A 223 2.22 5.51 16.33
CA GLU A 223 1.38 4.34 16.06
C GLU A 223 0.93 4.30 14.59
N ARG A 224 0.43 5.42 14.08
CA ARG A 224 -0.01 5.54 12.68
C ARG A 224 1.14 5.42 11.68
N LEU A 225 2.36 5.80 12.10
CA LEU A 225 3.56 5.73 11.26
C LEU A 225 4.09 4.30 11.10
N LYS A 226 3.86 3.40 12.08
CA LYS A 226 4.40 2.03 12.07
C LYS A 226 4.23 1.29 10.74
N PRO A 227 3.02 1.17 10.15
CA PRO A 227 2.82 0.46 8.90
C PRO A 227 3.48 1.16 7.71
N VAL A 228 3.52 2.50 7.69
CA VAL A 228 4.16 3.28 6.62
C VAL A 228 5.67 3.12 6.67
N ALA A 229 6.28 3.30 7.84
CA ALA A 229 7.71 3.12 8.04
C ALA A 229 8.16 1.69 7.70
N TYR A 230 7.38 0.69 8.11
CA TYR A 230 7.63 -0.71 7.75
C TYR A 230 7.63 -0.92 6.24
N ARG A 231 6.60 -0.45 5.52
CA ARG A 231 6.54 -0.56 4.05
C ARG A 231 7.72 0.10 3.35
N LEU A 232 8.07 1.32 3.75
CA LEU A 232 9.20 2.04 3.17
C LEU A 232 10.53 1.30 3.38
N ARG A 233 10.78 0.84 4.60
CA ARG A 233 11.98 0.06 4.93
C ARG A 233 12.00 -1.29 4.23
N MET A 234 10.85 -1.96 4.13
CA MET A 234 10.74 -3.26 3.46
C MET A 234 10.98 -3.15 1.96
N SER A 235 10.37 -2.15 1.31
CA SER A 235 10.62 -1.87 -0.11
C SER A 235 12.10 -1.59 -0.40
N ALA A 236 12.76 -0.81 0.46
CA ALA A 236 14.18 -0.53 0.32
C ALA A 236 15.03 -1.79 0.55
N TYR A 237 14.71 -2.60 1.57
CA TYR A 237 15.39 -3.85 1.85
C TYR A 237 15.27 -4.85 0.69
N GLU A 238 14.06 -5.04 0.14
CA GLU A 238 13.83 -5.95 -0.98
C GLU A 238 14.56 -5.48 -2.24
N SER A 239 14.49 -4.18 -2.56
CA SER A 239 15.23 -3.58 -3.68
C SER A 239 16.74 -3.73 -3.52
N ALA A 240 17.26 -3.47 -2.33
CA ALA A 240 18.68 -3.61 -2.03
C ALA A 240 19.14 -5.07 -2.14
N LYS A 241 18.35 -6.00 -1.60
CA LYS A 241 18.67 -7.43 -1.62
C LYS A 241 18.65 -7.98 -3.04
N GLU A 242 17.58 -7.71 -3.81
CA GLU A 242 17.46 -8.17 -5.20
C GLU A 242 18.64 -7.67 -6.05
N LYS A 243 19.01 -6.39 -5.90
CA LYS A 243 20.10 -5.82 -6.67
C LYS A 243 21.45 -6.35 -6.23
N ALA A 244 21.68 -6.45 -4.92
CA ALA A 244 22.93 -6.98 -4.38
C ALA A 244 23.15 -8.45 -4.79
N GLU A 245 22.10 -9.28 -4.87
CA GLU A 245 22.21 -10.66 -5.34
C GLU A 245 22.81 -10.76 -6.74
N ARG A 246 22.47 -9.82 -7.65
CA ARG A 246 23.07 -9.74 -8.99
C ARG A 246 24.53 -9.33 -8.93
N VAL A 247 24.82 -8.25 -8.17
CA VAL A 247 26.21 -7.75 -8.03
C VAL A 247 27.11 -8.79 -7.35
N ILE A 248 26.61 -9.57 -6.39
CA ILE A 248 27.33 -10.69 -5.78
C ILE A 248 27.74 -11.71 -6.86
N ASN A 249 26.81 -12.11 -7.72
CA ASN A 249 27.09 -13.08 -8.78
C ASN A 249 28.14 -12.55 -9.76
N ASP A 250 28.05 -11.26 -10.14
CA ASP A 250 29.01 -10.62 -11.03
C ASP A 250 30.42 -10.57 -10.39
N GLU A 251 30.52 -10.20 -9.12
CA GLU A 251 31.80 -10.18 -8.38
C GLU A 251 32.43 -11.57 -8.27
N LEU A 252 31.62 -12.59 -7.94
CA LEU A 252 32.11 -13.95 -7.83
C LEU A 252 32.56 -14.51 -9.18
N LEU A 253 31.88 -14.14 -10.27
CA LEU A 253 32.28 -14.49 -11.62
C LEU A 253 33.62 -13.81 -12.01
N LEU A 254 33.78 -12.52 -11.67
CA LEU A 254 35.03 -11.79 -11.89
C LEU A 254 36.19 -12.38 -11.08
N ASP A 255 35.97 -12.75 -9.83
CA ASP A 255 36.98 -13.39 -8.98
C ASP A 255 37.40 -14.76 -9.53
N GLU A 256 36.44 -15.56 -10.03
CA GLU A 256 36.72 -16.83 -10.66
C GLU A 256 37.49 -16.67 -11.99
N ALA A 257 37.13 -15.65 -12.79
CA ALA A 257 37.82 -15.30 -14.03
C ALA A 257 39.30 -14.94 -13.76
N LYS A 258 39.55 -14.12 -12.74
CA LYS A 258 40.92 -13.79 -12.29
C LYS A 258 41.70 -15.03 -11.86
N LYS A 259 41.09 -15.93 -11.06
CA LYS A 259 41.72 -17.19 -10.63
C LYS A 259 42.11 -18.09 -11.79
N ARG A 260 41.26 -18.15 -12.86
CA ARG A 260 41.51 -18.96 -14.06
C ARG A 260 42.40 -18.27 -15.09
N GLY A 261 42.70 -16.98 -14.97
CA GLY A 261 43.44 -16.20 -15.95
C GLY A 261 42.69 -16.00 -17.28
N ILE A 262 41.35 -15.96 -17.26
CA ILE A 262 40.49 -15.81 -18.43
C ILE A 262 39.47 -14.70 -18.22
N GLY A 263 38.76 -14.27 -19.27
CA GLY A 263 37.67 -13.31 -19.16
C GLY A 263 36.39 -13.93 -18.58
N PRO A 264 35.56 -13.16 -17.89
CA PRO A 264 34.26 -13.64 -17.36
C PRO A 264 33.35 -14.15 -18.50
N GLU A 265 33.38 -13.52 -19.67
CA GLU A 265 32.62 -13.95 -20.86
C GLU A 265 33.02 -15.34 -21.33
N GLN A 266 34.29 -15.72 -21.14
CA GLN A 266 34.76 -17.05 -21.49
C GLN A 266 34.20 -18.11 -20.54
N ILE A 267 34.05 -17.79 -19.23
CA ILE A 267 33.39 -18.69 -18.29
C ILE A 267 31.91 -18.86 -18.66
N VAL A 268 31.20 -17.78 -18.92
CA VAL A 268 29.78 -17.81 -19.33
C VAL A 268 29.62 -18.64 -20.60
N ARG A 269 30.50 -18.43 -21.61
CA ARG A 269 30.46 -19.17 -22.85
C ARG A 269 30.65 -20.68 -22.63
N THR A 270 31.72 -21.08 -21.93
CA THR A 270 32.10 -22.49 -21.77
C THR A 270 31.27 -23.24 -20.74
N GLU A 271 30.74 -22.55 -19.70
CA GLU A 271 29.99 -23.20 -18.62
C GLU A 271 28.46 -23.12 -18.82
N ILE A 272 27.99 -22.19 -19.62
CA ILE A 272 26.57 -21.97 -19.85
C ILE A 272 26.23 -22.15 -21.33
N THR A 273 26.76 -21.29 -22.23
CA THR A 273 26.30 -21.24 -23.61
C THR A 273 26.60 -22.53 -24.38
N GLU A 274 27.82 -23.05 -24.24
CA GLU A 274 28.26 -24.28 -24.92
C GLU A 274 27.69 -25.55 -24.27
N LYS A 275 27.31 -25.50 -22.98
CA LYS A 275 26.68 -26.62 -22.27
C LYS A 275 25.17 -26.64 -22.38
N ALA A 276 24.56 -25.53 -22.75
CA ALA A 276 23.10 -25.44 -22.87
C ALA A 276 22.62 -26.38 -23.98
N LYS A 277 21.72 -27.28 -23.62
CA LYS A 277 21.15 -28.25 -24.53
C LYS A 277 20.20 -27.60 -25.51
N GLN A 278 20.34 -28.00 -26.80
CA GLN A 278 19.27 -27.73 -27.75
C GLN A 278 18.12 -28.71 -27.48
N PRO A 279 16.89 -28.21 -27.23
CA PRO A 279 15.76 -29.08 -26.98
C PRO A 279 15.46 -29.92 -28.25
N THR A 280 15.17 -31.18 -28.03
CA THR A 280 14.74 -32.08 -29.11
C THR A 280 13.32 -31.77 -29.54
N ASP A 281 12.96 -32.15 -30.77
CA ASP A 281 11.57 -32.02 -31.26
C ASP A 281 10.55 -32.71 -30.35
N ALA A 282 10.93 -33.81 -29.73
CA ALA A 282 10.08 -34.53 -28.78
C ALA A 282 9.84 -33.72 -27.50
N GLU A 283 10.84 -33.02 -26.95
CA GLU A 283 10.71 -32.16 -25.78
C GLU A 283 9.87 -30.92 -26.10
N VAL A 284 10.08 -30.30 -27.26
CA VAL A 284 9.28 -29.17 -27.75
C VAL A 284 7.81 -29.58 -27.92
N ARG A 285 7.57 -30.76 -28.50
CA ARG A 285 6.21 -31.29 -28.68
C ARG A 285 5.55 -31.60 -27.33
N LYS A 286 6.27 -32.26 -26.44
CA LYS A 286 5.78 -32.56 -25.09
C LYS A 286 5.40 -31.30 -24.35
N PHE A 287 6.24 -30.25 -24.39
CA PHE A 287 5.92 -28.96 -23.73
C PHE A 287 4.64 -28.35 -24.30
N TYR A 288 4.48 -28.37 -25.61
CA TYR A 288 3.26 -27.88 -26.27
C TYR A 288 2.02 -28.64 -25.77
N ASP A 289 2.08 -29.98 -25.81
CA ASP A 289 0.96 -30.85 -25.45
C ASP A 289 0.56 -30.66 -23.95
N ASP A 290 1.55 -30.56 -23.05
CA ASP A 290 1.36 -30.31 -21.61
C ASP A 290 0.73 -28.91 -21.32
N ASN A 291 0.94 -27.94 -22.22
CA ASN A 291 0.48 -26.54 -22.06
C ASN A 291 -0.61 -26.14 -23.06
N LYS A 292 -1.19 -27.08 -23.79
CA LYS A 292 -2.15 -26.84 -24.88
C LYS A 292 -3.37 -26.00 -24.44
N ALA A 293 -3.80 -26.11 -23.19
CA ALA A 293 -4.90 -25.31 -22.66
C ALA A 293 -4.58 -23.80 -22.52
N ARG A 294 -3.29 -23.45 -22.52
CA ARG A 294 -2.78 -22.06 -22.39
C ARG A 294 -2.25 -21.50 -23.69
N ILE A 295 -1.93 -22.35 -24.66
CA ILE A 295 -1.37 -21.98 -25.97
C ILE A 295 -2.51 -22.02 -26.99
N SER A 296 -2.92 -20.85 -27.47
CA SER A 296 -4.03 -20.72 -28.44
C SER A 296 -3.62 -20.93 -29.90
N SER A 297 -2.29 -20.98 -30.19
CA SER A 297 -1.75 -21.13 -31.54
C SER A 297 -1.39 -22.58 -31.86
N ASP A 298 -1.40 -22.94 -33.14
CA ASP A 298 -0.97 -24.27 -33.60
C ASP A 298 0.52 -24.50 -33.33
N PHE A 299 0.87 -25.77 -33.13
CA PHE A 299 2.23 -26.19 -32.82
C PHE A 299 3.29 -25.63 -33.77
N ASP A 300 3.05 -25.70 -35.08
CA ASP A 300 4.03 -25.25 -36.09
C ASP A 300 4.32 -23.75 -36.01
N GLN A 301 3.35 -22.94 -35.55
CA GLN A 301 3.52 -21.51 -35.37
C GLN A 301 4.36 -21.16 -34.14
N VAL A 302 4.31 -21.97 -33.08
CA VAL A 302 4.99 -21.71 -31.82
C VAL A 302 6.20 -22.59 -31.56
N ARG A 303 6.49 -23.57 -32.41
CA ARG A 303 7.60 -24.52 -32.26
C ARG A 303 8.92 -23.84 -31.94
N ASN A 304 9.30 -22.84 -32.74
CA ASN A 304 10.57 -22.14 -32.54
C ASN A 304 10.58 -21.31 -31.26
N GLN A 305 9.45 -20.72 -30.90
CA GLN A 305 9.32 -19.98 -29.63
C GLN A 305 9.46 -20.90 -28.42
N ILE A 306 8.83 -22.08 -28.46
CA ILE A 306 8.96 -23.09 -27.40
C ILE A 306 10.41 -23.63 -27.35
N SER A 307 11.03 -23.91 -28.48
CA SER A 307 12.43 -24.34 -28.52
C SER A 307 13.36 -23.32 -27.87
N ASN A 308 13.22 -22.04 -28.23
CA ASN A 308 14.01 -20.95 -27.64
C ASN A 308 13.73 -20.81 -26.13
N TYR A 309 12.49 -20.94 -25.73
CA TYR A 309 12.10 -20.87 -24.32
C TYR A 309 12.73 -21.99 -23.49
N LEU A 310 12.67 -23.23 -23.96
CA LEU A 310 13.29 -24.38 -23.30
C LEU A 310 14.82 -24.28 -23.24
N GLN A 311 15.46 -23.78 -24.32
CA GLN A 311 16.90 -23.53 -24.31
C GLN A 311 17.27 -22.45 -23.29
N GLU A 312 16.50 -21.38 -23.21
CA GLU A 312 16.74 -20.30 -22.22
C GLU A 312 16.53 -20.78 -20.78
N GLN A 313 15.54 -21.64 -20.55
CA GLN A 313 15.40 -22.32 -19.26
C GLN A 313 16.61 -23.17 -18.89
N ASP A 314 17.19 -23.89 -19.83
CA ASP A 314 18.39 -24.70 -19.57
C ASP A 314 19.61 -23.82 -19.27
N LYS A 315 19.77 -22.67 -19.96
CA LYS A 315 20.79 -21.67 -19.62
C LYS A 315 20.59 -21.11 -18.19
N GLN A 316 19.38 -20.72 -17.84
CA GLN A 316 19.07 -20.22 -16.49
C GLN A 316 19.37 -21.26 -15.40
N ARG A 317 19.12 -22.55 -15.67
CA ARG A 317 19.51 -23.65 -14.78
C ARG A 317 21.04 -23.71 -14.62
N LEU A 318 21.78 -23.64 -15.71
CA LEU A 318 23.25 -23.64 -15.68
C LEU A 318 23.84 -22.40 -14.98
N GLU A 319 23.26 -21.24 -15.19
CA GLU A 319 23.60 -20.01 -14.46
C GLU A 319 23.38 -20.16 -12.95
N THR A 320 22.24 -20.74 -12.57
CA THR A 320 21.94 -21.02 -11.17
C THR A 320 22.95 -21.99 -10.55
N GLU A 321 23.30 -23.05 -11.27
CA GLU A 321 24.30 -24.04 -10.84
C GLU A 321 25.70 -23.43 -10.72
N LEU A 322 26.10 -22.61 -11.69
CA LEU A 322 27.37 -21.86 -11.65
C LEU A 322 27.41 -20.91 -10.45
N SER A 323 26.38 -20.10 -10.30
CA SER A 323 26.25 -19.16 -9.18
C SER A 323 26.31 -19.89 -7.82
N ALA A 324 25.54 -20.97 -7.66
CA ALA A 324 25.56 -21.77 -6.43
C ALA A 324 26.95 -22.36 -6.12
N ARG A 325 27.69 -22.80 -7.15
CA ARG A 325 29.06 -23.32 -7.03
C ARG A 325 30.04 -22.21 -6.59
N LEU A 326 29.96 -21.04 -7.20
CA LEU A 326 30.83 -19.90 -6.87
C LEU A 326 30.55 -19.41 -5.43
N ARG A 327 29.31 -19.35 -5.04
CA ARG A 327 28.89 -18.94 -3.68
C ARG A 327 29.35 -19.89 -2.58
N LYS A 328 29.45 -21.19 -2.87
CA LYS A 328 29.84 -22.20 -1.87
C LYS A 328 31.24 -21.97 -1.29
N GLY A 329 32.14 -21.32 -2.03
CA GLY A 329 33.49 -20.99 -1.59
C GLY A 329 33.72 -19.52 -1.22
N ALA A 330 32.66 -18.70 -1.20
CA ALA A 330 32.77 -17.25 -1.01
C ALA A 330 32.41 -16.84 0.42
N ASP A 331 33.10 -15.81 0.94
CA ASP A 331 32.69 -15.11 2.16
C ASP A 331 31.67 -14.03 1.79
N ILE A 332 30.38 -14.31 2.06
CA ILE A 332 29.27 -13.39 1.81
C ILE A 332 28.63 -13.02 3.13
N ARG A 333 28.71 -11.75 3.52
CA ARG A 333 28.16 -11.23 4.77
C ARG A 333 27.26 -10.05 4.53
N TRP A 334 25.94 -10.26 4.73
CA TRP A 334 24.92 -9.22 4.64
C TRP A 334 25.09 -8.19 5.77
N LEU A 335 25.01 -6.91 5.44
CA LEU A 335 25.06 -5.78 6.37
C LEU A 335 23.67 -5.16 6.61
N ILE A 336 22.70 -5.49 5.75
CA ILE A 336 21.31 -5.10 5.92
C ILE A 336 20.52 -6.25 6.57
N THR A 337 19.52 -5.90 7.39
CA THR A 337 18.61 -6.85 8.03
C THR A 337 17.18 -6.60 7.59
N GLU A 338 16.41 -7.67 7.49
CA GLU A 338 14.97 -7.55 7.19
C GLU A 338 14.28 -6.75 8.28
N PRO A 339 13.48 -5.72 7.92
CA PRO A 339 12.73 -4.94 8.88
C PRO A 339 11.74 -5.81 9.67
N ALA A 340 11.72 -5.65 10.99
CA ALA A 340 10.76 -6.35 11.84
C ALA A 340 9.34 -5.87 11.56
N GLN A 341 8.40 -6.81 11.44
CA GLN A 341 6.99 -6.47 11.27
C GLN A 341 6.46 -5.75 12.52
N PRO A 342 5.72 -4.64 12.36
CA PRO A 342 5.12 -3.96 13.49
C PRO A 342 4.01 -4.82 14.10
N VAL A 343 3.90 -4.79 15.42
CA VAL A 343 2.73 -5.26 16.14
C VAL A 343 1.83 -4.07 16.36
N GLN A 344 0.58 -4.16 15.93
CA GLN A 344 -0.41 -3.11 16.01
C GLN A 344 -1.52 -3.49 16.99
N ALA A 345 -2.04 -2.53 17.73
CA ALA A 345 -3.20 -2.72 18.58
C ALA A 345 -4.48 -2.60 17.72
N ILE A 346 -4.83 -3.69 17.04
CA ILE A 346 -6.03 -3.72 16.21
C ILE A 346 -7.26 -3.72 17.12
N SER A 347 -8.18 -2.79 16.92
CA SER A 347 -9.47 -2.77 17.59
C SER A 347 -10.30 -4.01 17.21
N THR A 348 -11.05 -4.52 18.17
CA THR A 348 -11.98 -5.65 18.01
C THR A 348 -13.26 -5.41 18.83
N ASP A 349 -13.74 -4.16 18.82
CA ASP A 349 -14.81 -3.63 19.67
C ASP A 349 -16.17 -4.34 19.48
N ASP A 350 -17.01 -3.91 18.56
CA ASP A 350 -18.35 -4.45 18.29
C ASP A 350 -18.43 -5.30 17.02
N ASP A 351 -17.28 -5.57 16.41
CA ASP A 351 -17.18 -6.36 15.18
C ASP A 351 -17.66 -7.80 15.31
N PRO A 352 -18.22 -8.38 14.24
CA PRO A 352 -18.61 -9.78 14.21
C PRO A 352 -17.45 -10.71 14.55
N ALA A 353 -17.61 -11.48 15.59
CA ALA A 353 -16.55 -12.36 16.07
C ALA A 353 -17.06 -13.78 16.33
N ARG A 354 -16.14 -14.74 16.20
CA ARG A 354 -16.36 -16.15 16.48
C ARG A 354 -15.16 -16.75 17.20
N GLY A 355 -15.40 -17.68 18.11
CA GLY A 355 -14.39 -18.30 18.98
C GLY A 355 -14.41 -17.72 20.39
N ASP A 356 -13.53 -18.23 21.26
CA ASP A 356 -13.43 -17.80 22.65
C ASP A 356 -12.86 -16.35 22.72
N VAL A 357 -13.51 -15.47 23.47
CA VAL A 357 -13.04 -14.10 23.71
C VAL A 357 -11.66 -14.07 24.38
N ASN A 358 -11.32 -15.13 25.14
CA ASN A 358 -10.03 -15.29 25.82
C ASN A 358 -9.04 -16.15 25.03
N ALA A 359 -9.33 -16.47 23.74
CA ALA A 359 -8.41 -17.23 22.92
C ALA A 359 -7.00 -16.61 22.92
N PRO A 360 -5.94 -17.42 23.01
CA PRO A 360 -4.57 -16.89 23.00
C PRO A 360 -4.17 -16.21 21.72
N VAL A 361 -4.88 -16.50 20.62
CA VAL A 361 -4.63 -15.90 19.31
C VAL A 361 -5.92 -15.28 18.78
N THR A 362 -5.83 -14.01 18.37
CA THR A 362 -6.89 -13.30 17.65
C THR A 362 -6.46 -13.10 16.21
N VAL A 363 -7.28 -13.56 15.28
CA VAL A 363 -7.18 -13.31 13.85
C VAL A 363 -8.19 -12.23 13.50
N VAL A 364 -7.76 -11.12 12.93
CA VAL A 364 -8.64 -10.05 12.44
C VAL A 364 -8.51 -9.99 10.92
N GLU A 365 -9.62 -10.15 10.22
CA GLU A 365 -9.70 -10.04 8.75
C GLU A 365 -10.41 -8.75 8.36
N PHE A 366 -9.74 -7.88 7.61
CA PHE A 366 -10.38 -6.80 6.85
C PHE A 366 -10.79 -7.32 5.49
N THR A 367 -12.07 -7.27 5.17
CA THR A 367 -12.62 -7.99 4.03
C THR A 367 -13.61 -7.17 3.20
N ASP A 368 -13.79 -7.61 1.95
CA ASP A 368 -14.78 -7.10 1.00
C ASP A 368 -15.52 -8.30 0.38
N PHE A 369 -16.81 -8.38 0.58
CA PHE A 369 -17.62 -9.52 0.13
C PHE A 369 -17.74 -9.64 -1.39
N GLN A 370 -17.43 -8.57 -2.15
CA GLN A 370 -17.38 -8.60 -3.61
C GLN A 370 -15.98 -8.88 -4.15
N CYS A 371 -14.91 -8.77 -3.33
CA CYS A 371 -13.54 -9.00 -3.75
C CYS A 371 -13.28 -10.48 -4.09
N PRO A 372 -12.83 -10.81 -5.32
CA PRO A 372 -12.54 -12.20 -5.70
C PRO A 372 -11.50 -12.87 -4.82
N SER A 373 -10.47 -12.12 -4.39
CA SER A 373 -9.41 -12.63 -3.52
C SER A 373 -9.93 -13.00 -2.13
N CYS A 374 -10.90 -12.23 -1.59
CA CYS A 374 -11.58 -12.57 -0.34
C CYS A 374 -12.39 -13.86 -0.49
N GLY A 375 -13.13 -14.01 -1.62
CA GLY A 375 -13.86 -15.24 -1.90
C GLY A 375 -12.97 -16.48 -2.01
N LEU A 376 -11.74 -16.33 -2.54
CA LEU A 376 -10.76 -17.42 -2.59
C LEU A 376 -10.15 -17.71 -1.21
N MET A 377 -9.92 -16.68 -0.38
CA MET A 377 -9.31 -16.84 0.94
C MET A 377 -10.30 -17.36 1.99
N TYR A 378 -11.58 -17.04 1.87
CA TYR A 378 -12.62 -17.44 2.84
C TYR A 378 -12.62 -18.94 3.16
N PRO A 379 -12.70 -19.89 2.20
CA PRO A 379 -12.65 -21.32 2.52
C PRO A 379 -11.31 -21.76 3.14
N VAL A 380 -10.19 -21.11 2.76
CA VAL A 380 -8.87 -21.39 3.36
C VAL A 380 -8.85 -20.97 4.83
N LEU A 381 -9.38 -19.79 5.12
CA LEU A 381 -9.50 -19.27 6.50
C LEU A 381 -10.38 -20.20 7.35
N GLU A 382 -11.54 -20.58 6.85
CA GLU A 382 -12.47 -21.50 7.52
C GLU A 382 -11.81 -22.85 7.84
N GLU A 383 -11.13 -23.46 6.87
CA GLU A 383 -10.45 -24.76 7.05
C GLU A 383 -9.33 -24.66 8.11
N VAL A 384 -8.49 -23.62 8.01
CA VAL A 384 -7.37 -23.45 8.93
C VAL A 384 -7.88 -23.20 10.34
N LEU A 385 -8.80 -22.27 10.54
CA LEU A 385 -9.32 -21.92 11.87
C LEU A 385 -10.02 -23.10 12.54
N LYS A 386 -10.74 -23.93 11.77
CA LYS A 386 -11.36 -25.15 12.27
C LYS A 386 -10.35 -26.10 12.94
N SER A 387 -9.11 -26.15 12.46
CA SER A 387 -8.06 -26.99 13.02
C SER A 387 -7.53 -26.53 14.38
N TYR A 388 -7.72 -25.24 14.73
CA TYR A 388 -7.27 -24.65 16.00
C TYR A 388 -8.38 -24.57 17.06
N GLY A 389 -9.65 -24.77 16.70
CA GLY A 389 -10.80 -24.77 17.62
C GLY A 389 -10.84 -23.50 18.48
N ASN A 390 -11.02 -23.67 19.79
CA ASN A 390 -11.13 -22.53 20.73
C ASN A 390 -9.81 -21.79 21.01
N SER A 391 -8.70 -22.24 20.43
CA SER A 391 -7.41 -21.55 20.61
C SER A 391 -7.30 -20.28 19.76
N VAL A 392 -8.23 -20.05 18.83
CA VAL A 392 -8.23 -18.89 17.95
C VAL A 392 -9.61 -18.24 17.93
N ARG A 393 -9.63 -16.91 18.09
CA ARG A 393 -10.79 -16.05 17.86
C ARG A 393 -10.65 -15.39 16.49
N LEU A 394 -11.69 -15.45 15.68
CA LEU A 394 -11.80 -14.69 14.43
C LEU A 394 -12.66 -13.44 14.67
N VAL A 395 -12.19 -12.31 14.17
CA VAL A 395 -12.94 -11.05 14.08
C VAL A 395 -12.93 -10.62 12.60
N VAL A 396 -14.08 -10.22 12.08
CA VAL A 396 -14.22 -9.76 10.68
C VAL A 396 -14.57 -8.29 10.69
N ARG A 397 -13.76 -7.49 9.99
CA ARG A 397 -13.95 -6.04 9.84
C ARG A 397 -14.22 -5.69 8.39
N ASP A 398 -15.08 -4.73 8.17
CA ASP A 398 -15.51 -4.31 6.84
C ASP A 398 -14.47 -3.40 6.17
N PHE A 399 -14.08 -3.74 4.94
CA PHE A 399 -13.24 -2.88 4.11
C PHE A 399 -13.68 -2.93 2.65
N PRO A 400 -14.93 -2.49 2.35
CA PRO A 400 -15.45 -2.48 0.98
C PRO A 400 -14.63 -1.54 0.10
N LEU A 401 -14.06 -2.09 -0.99
CA LEU A 401 -13.26 -1.32 -1.93
C LEU A 401 -14.16 -0.52 -2.86
N SER A 402 -13.83 0.74 -3.10
CA SER A 402 -14.61 1.66 -3.93
C SER A 402 -14.76 1.22 -5.40
N MET A 403 -13.86 0.36 -5.88
CA MET A 403 -13.93 -0.24 -7.22
C MET A 403 -14.99 -1.34 -7.36
N HIS A 404 -15.56 -1.83 -6.27
CA HIS A 404 -16.56 -2.87 -6.23
C HIS A 404 -17.94 -2.26 -5.95
N GLU A 405 -18.80 -2.21 -6.99
CA GLU A 405 -20.07 -1.49 -6.99
C GLU A 405 -21.01 -1.85 -5.84
N ASN A 406 -21.07 -3.14 -5.46
CA ASN A 406 -22.01 -3.64 -4.45
C ASN A 406 -21.35 -3.92 -3.09
N ALA A 407 -20.04 -3.68 -2.93
CA ALA A 407 -19.30 -4.05 -1.74
C ALA A 407 -19.84 -3.36 -0.47
N LEU A 408 -20.12 -2.06 -0.54
CA LEU A 408 -20.68 -1.31 0.58
C LEU A 408 -22.05 -1.86 1.00
N LYS A 409 -22.93 -2.13 0.03
CA LYS A 409 -24.25 -2.69 0.32
C LYS A 409 -24.19 -4.13 0.84
N ALA A 410 -23.23 -4.92 0.39
CA ALA A 410 -23.00 -6.26 0.91
C ALA A 410 -22.51 -6.23 2.37
N ALA A 411 -21.64 -5.27 2.72
CA ALA A 411 -21.18 -5.03 4.10
C ALA A 411 -22.37 -4.58 4.99
N GLU A 412 -23.17 -3.60 4.57
CA GLU A 412 -24.39 -3.19 5.30
C GLU A 412 -25.35 -4.37 5.53
N ALA A 413 -25.51 -5.25 4.53
CA ALA A 413 -26.34 -6.44 4.64
C ALA A 413 -25.77 -7.47 5.62
N ALA A 414 -24.46 -7.67 5.64
CA ALA A 414 -23.78 -8.55 6.60
C ALA A 414 -23.97 -8.05 8.04
N ASN A 415 -23.83 -6.74 8.27
CA ASN A 415 -24.09 -6.13 9.58
C ASN A 415 -25.58 -6.22 9.99
N ALA A 416 -26.51 -6.08 9.05
CA ALA A 416 -27.94 -6.31 9.32
C ALA A 416 -28.24 -7.78 9.69
N ALA A 417 -27.48 -8.72 9.17
CA ALA A 417 -27.54 -10.12 9.57
C ALA A 417 -26.87 -10.35 10.93
N ASN A 418 -25.75 -9.65 11.22
CA ASN A 418 -25.08 -9.67 12.52
C ASN A 418 -26.00 -9.24 13.66
N ALA A 419 -26.77 -8.17 13.46
CA ALA A 419 -27.77 -7.70 14.42
C ALA A 419 -28.88 -8.73 14.75
N GLN A 420 -28.98 -9.78 13.96
CA GLN A 420 -29.89 -10.92 14.16
C GLN A 420 -29.15 -12.23 14.49
N GLY A 421 -27.83 -12.16 14.79
CA GLY A 421 -26.99 -13.27 15.22
C GLY A 421 -26.66 -14.29 14.12
N LYS A 422 -26.74 -13.88 12.83
CA LYS A 422 -26.51 -14.77 11.68
C LYS A 422 -25.46 -14.24 10.69
N PHE A 423 -24.45 -13.54 11.20
CA PHE A 423 -23.39 -12.96 10.38
C PHE A 423 -22.66 -14.03 9.54
N PHE A 424 -22.12 -15.06 10.19
CA PHE A 424 -21.29 -16.05 9.52
C PHE A 424 -22.06 -16.91 8.51
N GLU A 425 -23.32 -17.23 8.79
CA GLU A 425 -24.19 -17.90 7.82
C GLU A 425 -24.50 -17.01 6.61
N TYR A 426 -24.64 -15.71 6.85
CA TYR A 426 -24.94 -14.75 5.80
C TYR A 426 -23.74 -14.52 4.87
N ILE A 427 -22.56 -14.26 5.44
CA ILE A 427 -21.35 -14.02 4.63
C ILE A 427 -20.93 -15.25 3.82
N ALA A 428 -21.20 -16.47 4.31
CA ALA A 428 -20.99 -17.70 3.55
C ALA A 428 -21.77 -17.69 2.22
N LEU A 429 -23.02 -17.18 2.23
CA LEU A 429 -23.82 -17.02 1.00
C LEU A 429 -23.25 -15.91 0.10
N LEU A 430 -22.80 -14.80 0.68
CA LEU A 430 -22.20 -13.70 -0.09
C LEU A 430 -20.99 -14.18 -0.88
N TYR A 431 -20.05 -14.90 -0.23
CA TYR A 431 -18.87 -15.45 -0.89
C TYR A 431 -19.19 -16.51 -1.93
N GLN A 432 -20.19 -17.34 -1.71
CA GLN A 432 -20.65 -18.31 -2.71
C GLN A 432 -21.28 -17.64 -3.95
N ARG A 433 -21.78 -16.41 -3.82
CA ARG A 433 -22.60 -15.73 -4.82
C ARG A 433 -22.09 -14.33 -5.15
N GLN A 434 -20.79 -14.13 -5.15
CA GLN A 434 -20.15 -12.82 -5.36
C GLN A 434 -20.59 -12.07 -6.64
N LYS A 435 -21.13 -12.78 -7.62
CA LYS A 435 -21.64 -12.19 -8.88
C LYS A 435 -23.05 -11.61 -8.77
N ALA A 436 -23.74 -11.81 -7.64
CA ALA A 436 -25.12 -11.40 -7.42
C ALA A 436 -25.26 -10.78 -6.02
N LEU A 437 -24.68 -9.60 -5.83
CA LEU A 437 -24.70 -8.84 -4.58
C LEU A 437 -25.50 -7.53 -4.70
N ASP A 438 -26.37 -7.44 -5.69
CA ASP A 438 -27.36 -6.36 -5.78
C ASP A 438 -28.38 -6.43 -4.63
N THR A 439 -29.01 -5.30 -4.29
CA THR A 439 -29.93 -5.19 -3.15
C THR A 439 -31.08 -6.22 -3.17
N PRO A 440 -31.74 -6.52 -4.30
CA PRO A 440 -32.72 -7.60 -4.37
C PRO A 440 -32.17 -8.96 -4.00
N SER A 441 -30.98 -9.31 -4.48
CA SER A 441 -30.27 -10.55 -4.16
C SER A 441 -29.91 -10.65 -2.68
N LEU A 442 -29.37 -9.57 -2.08
CA LEU A 442 -29.06 -9.49 -0.65
C LEU A 442 -30.32 -9.74 0.21
N LYS A 443 -31.44 -9.11 -0.13
CA LYS A 443 -32.73 -9.33 0.55
C LYS A 443 -33.24 -10.77 0.40
N LYS A 444 -33.02 -11.40 -0.75
CA LYS A 444 -33.35 -12.82 -0.96
C LYS A 444 -32.54 -13.73 -0.06
N TYR A 445 -31.21 -13.51 0.06
CA TYR A 445 -30.34 -14.31 0.92
C TYR A 445 -30.74 -14.22 2.40
N ALA A 446 -31.16 -13.04 2.86
CA ALA A 446 -31.71 -12.87 4.21
C ALA A 446 -32.93 -13.78 4.47
N SER A 447 -33.81 -13.94 3.46
CA SER A 447 -34.96 -14.88 3.54
C SER A 447 -34.50 -16.32 3.61
N GLU A 448 -33.53 -16.72 2.79
CA GLU A 448 -33.05 -18.10 2.70
C GLU A 448 -32.50 -18.62 4.03
N ILE A 449 -31.84 -17.76 4.83
CA ILE A 449 -31.35 -18.11 6.17
C ILE A 449 -32.35 -17.79 7.29
N GLY A 450 -33.57 -17.37 6.97
CA GLY A 450 -34.63 -17.14 7.94
C GLY A 450 -34.43 -15.92 8.82
N LEU A 451 -33.87 -14.83 8.29
CA LEU A 451 -33.80 -13.53 8.98
C LEU A 451 -35.17 -12.86 8.98
N ASN A 452 -35.43 -12.02 9.99
CA ASN A 452 -36.59 -11.14 9.98
C ASN A 452 -36.43 -10.09 8.88
N ARG A 453 -37.17 -10.27 7.77
CA ARG A 453 -37.11 -9.44 6.57
C ARG A 453 -37.47 -7.98 6.84
N GLN A 454 -38.47 -7.72 7.68
CA GLN A 454 -38.86 -6.35 7.97
C GLN A 454 -37.72 -5.57 8.64
N LYS A 455 -37.04 -6.18 9.62
CA LYS A 455 -35.88 -5.57 10.29
C LYS A 455 -34.69 -5.43 9.36
N PHE A 456 -34.40 -6.49 8.60
CA PHE A 456 -33.29 -6.53 7.66
C PHE A 456 -33.45 -5.49 6.56
N ASP A 457 -34.61 -5.46 5.90
CA ASP A 457 -34.88 -4.54 4.80
C ASP A 457 -34.85 -3.08 5.27
N ALA A 458 -35.44 -2.78 6.44
CA ALA A 458 -35.41 -1.43 7.00
C ALA A 458 -33.98 -0.96 7.29
N ALA A 459 -33.14 -1.82 7.85
CA ALA A 459 -31.72 -1.49 8.12
C ALA A 459 -30.93 -1.27 6.83
N LEU A 460 -31.09 -2.16 5.84
CA LEU A 460 -30.39 -2.08 4.55
C LEU A 460 -30.81 -0.85 3.72
N ASP A 461 -32.12 -0.57 3.68
CA ASP A 461 -32.67 0.56 2.89
C ASP A 461 -32.32 1.91 3.51
N SER A 462 -32.20 2.00 4.85
CA SER A 462 -31.81 3.22 5.56
C SER A 462 -30.30 3.44 5.64
N GLY A 463 -29.46 2.45 5.28
CA GLY A 463 -28.01 2.51 5.47
C GLY A 463 -27.61 2.57 6.95
N ALA A 464 -28.31 1.83 7.83
CA ALA A 464 -28.16 1.91 9.28
C ALA A 464 -26.71 1.62 9.76
N TYR A 465 -25.93 0.85 9.00
CA TYR A 465 -24.57 0.44 9.34
C TYR A 465 -23.49 1.19 8.55
N ALA A 466 -23.84 2.17 7.71
CA ALA A 466 -22.86 2.91 6.91
C ALA A 466 -21.79 3.63 7.76
N SER A 467 -22.16 4.11 8.96
CA SER A 467 -21.22 4.77 9.88
C SER A 467 -20.21 3.79 10.47
N GLU A 468 -20.67 2.59 10.83
CA GLU A 468 -19.83 1.52 11.36
C GLU A 468 -18.81 1.05 10.32
N ILE A 469 -19.27 0.74 9.12
CA ILE A 469 -18.40 0.37 8.01
C ILE A 469 -17.35 1.46 7.71
N LYS A 470 -17.75 2.73 7.78
CA LYS A 470 -16.82 3.85 7.62
C LYS A 470 -15.77 3.90 8.75
N HIS A 471 -16.16 3.56 9.98
CA HIS A 471 -15.23 3.43 11.10
C HIS A 471 -14.20 2.34 10.83
N ASP A 472 -14.63 1.17 10.39
CA ASP A 472 -13.76 0.06 10.01
C ASP A 472 -12.78 0.40 8.90
N ILE A 473 -13.25 1.08 7.84
CA ILE A 473 -12.39 1.56 6.76
C ILE A 473 -11.32 2.51 7.32
N THR A 474 -11.73 3.48 8.15
CA THR A 474 -10.81 4.47 8.74
C THR A 474 -9.75 3.80 9.61
N ASP A 475 -10.15 2.86 10.44
CA ASP A 475 -9.25 2.08 11.28
C ASP A 475 -8.31 1.21 10.44
N GLY A 476 -8.85 0.53 9.43
CA GLY A 476 -8.06 -0.27 8.50
C GLY A 476 -6.96 0.56 7.81
N GLU A 477 -7.30 1.76 7.36
CA GLU A 477 -6.31 2.70 6.78
C GLU A 477 -5.21 3.08 7.79
N ILE A 478 -5.57 3.31 9.06
CA ILE A 478 -4.62 3.58 10.14
C ILE A 478 -3.70 2.38 10.36
N TYR A 479 -4.22 1.16 10.29
CA TYR A 479 -3.44 -0.07 10.41
C TYR A 479 -2.66 -0.42 9.13
N GLY A 480 -2.81 0.37 8.06
CA GLY A 480 -2.09 0.18 6.80
C GLY A 480 -2.73 -0.83 5.86
N VAL A 481 -4.03 -1.11 6.03
CA VAL A 481 -4.83 -1.87 5.07
C VAL A 481 -4.98 -1.04 3.80
N THR A 482 -4.60 -1.61 2.66
CA THR A 482 -4.69 -0.98 1.33
C THR A 482 -5.37 -1.87 0.29
N SER A 483 -5.68 -3.10 0.67
CA SER A 483 -6.32 -4.10 -0.18
C SER A 483 -6.99 -5.17 0.68
N THR A 484 -7.86 -5.97 0.07
CA THR A 484 -8.55 -7.08 0.74
C THR A 484 -8.26 -8.41 0.04
N PRO A 485 -8.22 -9.54 0.79
CA PRO A 485 -8.26 -9.57 2.24
C PRO A 485 -6.95 -9.10 2.85
N THR A 486 -7.01 -8.39 3.99
CA THR A 486 -5.85 -8.15 4.85
C THR A 486 -6.10 -8.82 6.21
N ILE A 487 -5.18 -9.67 6.62
CA ILE A 487 -5.33 -10.49 7.84
C ILE A 487 -4.24 -10.11 8.83
N PHE A 488 -4.62 -9.90 10.08
CA PHE A 488 -3.71 -9.72 11.20
C PHE A 488 -3.83 -10.91 12.17
N VAL A 489 -2.71 -11.34 12.70
CA VAL A 489 -2.64 -12.38 13.74
C VAL A 489 -1.96 -11.78 14.96
N ASN A 490 -2.70 -11.58 16.05
CA ASN A 490 -2.25 -10.84 17.24
C ASN A 490 -1.57 -9.49 16.86
N GLY A 491 -2.17 -8.74 15.96
CA GLY A 491 -1.69 -7.42 15.54
C GLY A 491 -0.55 -7.41 14.51
N VAL A 492 -0.07 -8.58 14.07
CA VAL A 492 0.94 -8.71 13.02
C VAL A 492 0.28 -9.05 11.69
N MET A 493 0.49 -8.22 10.67
CA MET A 493 -0.09 -8.43 9.34
C MET A 493 0.46 -9.70 8.68
N LEU A 494 -0.43 -10.52 8.13
CA LEU A 494 -0.06 -11.73 7.39
C LEU A 494 0.54 -11.36 6.03
N ARG A 495 1.77 -11.79 5.74
CA ARG A 495 2.48 -11.50 4.49
C ARG A 495 2.11 -12.43 3.34
N VAL A 496 1.85 -13.69 3.65
CA VAL A 496 1.56 -14.73 2.66
C VAL A 496 0.15 -15.25 2.89
N LEU A 497 -0.76 -14.84 2.01
CA LEU A 497 -2.17 -15.25 2.04
C LEU A 497 -2.29 -16.69 1.51
N SER A 498 -1.99 -17.65 2.38
CA SER A 498 -2.11 -19.09 2.11
C SER A 498 -2.40 -19.84 3.41
N ALA A 499 -2.87 -21.10 3.29
CA ALA A 499 -3.10 -21.96 4.44
C ALA A 499 -1.84 -22.11 5.32
N ASP A 500 -0.70 -22.34 4.70
CA ASP A 500 0.57 -22.53 5.44
C ASP A 500 1.05 -21.22 6.07
N GLY A 501 0.92 -20.08 5.35
CA GLY A 501 1.25 -18.77 5.90
C GLY A 501 0.43 -18.44 7.14
N LEU A 502 -0.88 -18.70 7.08
CA LEU A 502 -1.80 -18.49 8.22
C LEU A 502 -1.48 -19.43 9.39
N ARG A 503 -1.26 -20.73 9.15
CA ARG A 503 -0.86 -21.69 10.20
C ARG A 503 0.43 -21.23 10.89
N GLN A 504 1.46 -20.90 10.13
CA GLN A 504 2.73 -20.42 10.68
C GLN A 504 2.57 -19.13 11.51
N ALA A 505 1.70 -18.21 11.09
CA ALA A 505 1.45 -16.97 11.85
C ALA A 505 0.73 -17.28 13.17
N ILE A 506 -0.28 -18.13 13.16
CA ILE A 506 -1.01 -18.57 14.36
C ILE A 506 -0.06 -19.28 15.33
N ASP A 507 0.75 -20.22 14.84
CA ASP A 507 1.69 -20.98 15.67
C ASP A 507 2.74 -20.09 16.34
N ARG A 508 3.29 -19.11 15.59
CA ARG A 508 4.20 -18.10 16.13
C ARG A 508 3.53 -17.24 17.21
N ALA A 509 2.31 -16.78 16.97
CA ALA A 509 1.55 -15.96 17.92
C ALA A 509 1.25 -16.74 19.21
N ALA A 510 0.84 -18.00 19.08
CA ALA A 510 0.60 -18.91 20.22
C ALA A 510 1.88 -19.20 21.02
N ALA A 511 3.02 -19.39 20.35
CA ALA A 511 4.31 -19.60 21.00
C ALA A 511 4.76 -18.35 21.77
N ALA A 512 4.65 -17.15 21.16
CA ALA A 512 4.98 -15.88 21.79
C ALA A 512 4.15 -15.64 23.06
N ARG A 513 2.84 -15.96 23.01
CA ARG A 513 1.95 -15.84 24.18
C ARG A 513 2.36 -16.76 25.31
N ARG A 514 2.73 -18.01 25.00
CA ARG A 514 3.23 -18.97 26.02
C ARG A 514 4.52 -18.49 26.68
N ALA A 515 5.44 -17.91 25.90
CA ALA A 515 6.70 -17.39 26.43
C ALA A 515 6.54 -16.13 27.31
N SER A 516 5.45 -15.37 27.15
CA SER A 516 5.14 -14.17 27.93
C SER A 516 4.42 -14.45 29.26
N VAL A 517 3.94 -15.68 29.48
CA VAL A 517 3.33 -16.09 30.75
C VAL A 517 4.45 -16.66 31.66
N PRO A 518 4.74 -16.05 32.82
CA PRO A 518 5.75 -16.61 33.73
C PRO A 518 5.36 -18.03 34.17
N PRO A 519 6.32 -18.93 34.37
CA PRO A 519 6.03 -20.24 34.95
C PRO A 519 5.39 -20.06 36.30
N GLN A 520 4.23 -20.73 36.52
CA GLN A 520 3.51 -20.75 37.79
C GLN A 520 4.30 -21.52 38.86
#